data_b9fda80e494b3bfc4b4eec7e79aef0fd
#
_entry.id   b9fda80e494b3bfc4b4eec7e79aef0fd
#
_cell.length_a   1.000
_cell.length_b   1.000
_cell.length_c   1.000
_cell.angle_alpha   90.00
_cell.angle_beta   90.00
_cell.angle_gamma   90.00
#
_symmetry.space_group_name_H-M   'P 1'
#
loop_
_entity.id
_entity.type
_entity.pdbx_description
1 polymer ?
#
loop_
_entity_poly.entity_id
_entity_poly.type
_entity_poly.pdbx_seq_one_letter_code
_entity_poly.pdbx_strand_id
1 'polypeptide(L)'
;MKPFKHLLVAAAMTAAVPAAAQAPLEASVTIDLAHPGPKIEPAVYGQFAEHLGRGIYEGLWVGEDSPIPNTGGYRNDVLGALRRLDVPVIRWPGGCFADEYDWRDGIGPRAQRPRRINTHWGGVIEDNSFGTHEFMNYTELLGADAYVAGNMGSLPPIETARWVEYMTAKQGSLAEERAANGRAEPWTIRYFGVGNESWGCGGNMLAEYSADLHRRYQTFVKVPAGTTAPIKVATGASDFQYDFTETLMRKAARHMDAISVHYYTLPGNWDVKGPATGFGEADWAITLSKARRMDELIRGHKAVMDKYDPEKRVGLYVDEWGTWYDQEAGSSPGFLYQQNSLRDAHVAALTFNIFHRHTDRVKLAAIAQMINVLQAMILTDKEKMLLTPTYHVFDMYRPFQGATPYPASVASPAYTLGEIVQQAVDVSAARGADGKLYLALVNVDPDRPARVTTSLGGRATGRILTGPAIDTHNTFERPNTIQPAAYSARSSGGRLVLDLPAKSIVVVAVE
;
A
#
# COMPACT_ATOMS: atom_id res chain seq x y z
N MET A 1 -50.56 64.40 -6.81
CA MET A 1 -49.09 64.48 -6.86
C MET A 1 -48.56 64.18 -5.46
N LYS A 2 -47.93 63.01 -5.30
CA LYS A 2 -47.19 62.63 -4.07
C LYS A 2 -45.75 62.44 -4.47
N PRO A 3 -44.74 62.91 -3.74
CA PRO A 3 -43.34 62.77 -4.11
C PRO A 3 -42.80 61.41 -3.74
N PHE A 4 -42.06 60.78 -4.67
CA PHE A 4 -41.24 59.58 -4.50
C PHE A 4 -39.99 59.93 -3.67
N LYS A 5 -39.81 59.21 -2.55
CA LYS A 5 -38.54 59.22 -1.79
C LYS A 5 -37.61 58.17 -2.34
N HIS A 6 -36.49 58.59 -2.91
CA HIS A 6 -35.39 57.70 -3.28
C HIS A 6 -34.65 57.25 -2.01
N LEU A 7 -34.63 55.94 -1.78
CA LEU A 7 -33.81 55.29 -0.74
C LEU A 7 -32.44 54.95 -1.36
N LEU A 8 -31.40 55.64 -0.94
CA LEU A 8 -30.02 55.28 -1.27
C LEU A 8 -29.61 54.10 -0.36
N VAL A 9 -29.39 52.93 -0.97
CA VAL A 9 -28.75 51.78 -0.32
C VAL A 9 -27.26 51.96 -0.44
N ALA A 10 -26.57 52.28 0.64
CA ALA A 10 -25.12 52.29 0.71
C ALA A 10 -24.63 50.81 0.81
N ALA A 11 -23.98 50.31 -0.23
CA ALA A 11 -23.29 49.03 -0.19
C ALA A 11 -21.99 49.16 0.62
N ALA A 12 -21.97 48.59 1.79
CA ALA A 12 -20.74 48.43 2.58
C ALA A 12 -19.84 47.37 1.93
N MET A 13 -18.77 47.77 1.29
CA MET A 13 -17.68 46.90 0.90
C MET A 13 -16.90 46.49 2.16
N THR A 14 -17.13 45.28 2.63
CA THR A 14 -16.25 44.66 3.63
C THR A 14 -14.93 44.28 2.93
N ALA A 15 -13.87 45.04 3.16
CA ALA A 15 -12.52 44.69 2.78
C ALA A 15 -12.14 43.41 3.54
N ALA A 16 -11.91 42.31 2.81
CA ALA A 16 -11.31 41.09 3.36
C ALA A 16 -9.89 41.43 3.85
N VAL A 17 -9.69 41.44 5.16
CA VAL A 17 -8.37 41.54 5.76
C VAL A 17 -7.59 40.25 5.35
N PRO A 18 -6.44 40.38 4.71
CA PRO A 18 -5.63 39.18 4.43
C PRO A 18 -5.28 38.50 5.73
N ALA A 19 -5.59 37.21 5.87
CA ALA A 19 -5.18 36.43 7.04
C ALA A 19 -3.66 36.54 7.16
N ALA A 20 -3.18 37.05 8.30
CA ALA A 20 -1.76 37.12 8.59
C ALA A 20 -1.20 35.68 8.49
N ALA A 21 -0.17 35.48 7.66
CA ALA A 21 0.49 34.18 7.54
C ALA A 21 0.95 33.75 8.92
N GLN A 22 0.48 32.59 9.39
CA GLN A 22 0.88 32.06 10.70
C GLN A 22 2.41 31.80 10.69
N ALA A 23 3.06 32.09 11.83
CA ALA A 23 4.49 31.83 11.99
C ALA A 23 4.76 30.32 11.77
N PRO A 24 5.86 29.96 11.09
CA PRO A 24 6.22 28.56 10.87
C PRO A 24 6.44 27.82 12.19
N LEU A 25 6.11 26.54 12.18
CA LEU A 25 6.46 25.60 13.26
C LEU A 25 7.97 25.39 13.24
N GLU A 26 8.66 25.70 14.33
CA GLU A 26 10.10 25.43 14.45
C GLU A 26 10.29 23.98 14.90
N ALA A 27 10.95 23.18 14.08
CA ALA A 27 11.26 21.78 14.34
C ALA A 27 12.75 21.49 14.20
N SER A 28 13.25 20.51 14.95
CA SER A 28 14.62 20.02 14.80
C SER A 28 14.64 18.52 14.58
N VAL A 29 15.59 18.08 13.74
CA VAL A 29 15.79 16.66 13.40
C VAL A 29 17.25 16.31 13.67
N THR A 30 17.47 15.28 14.48
CA THR A 30 18.77 14.68 14.71
C THR A 30 18.82 13.30 14.06
N ILE A 31 19.83 13.07 13.22
CA ILE A 31 20.04 11.81 12.52
C ILE A 31 21.30 11.15 13.07
N ASP A 32 21.16 9.93 13.56
CA ASP A 32 22.26 9.13 14.10
C ASP A 32 22.90 8.29 12.98
N LEU A 33 23.91 8.85 12.33
CA LEU A 33 24.64 8.18 11.26
C LEU A 33 25.62 7.10 11.75
N ALA A 34 25.81 6.97 13.07
CA ALA A 34 26.72 5.97 13.64
C ALA A 34 26.05 4.59 13.79
N HIS A 35 24.72 4.54 13.87
CA HIS A 35 23.98 3.32 14.15
C HIS A 35 22.97 2.97 13.02
N PRO A 36 23.45 2.46 11.86
CA PRO A 36 22.56 2.06 10.78
C PRO A 36 21.67 0.87 11.18
N GLY A 37 20.41 0.90 10.75
CA GLY A 37 19.49 -0.24 10.88
C GLY A 37 19.69 -1.30 9.79
N PRO A 38 19.01 -2.44 9.90
CA PRO A 38 18.90 -3.40 8.80
C PRO A 38 18.29 -2.73 7.54
N LYS A 39 18.65 -3.22 6.35
CA LYS A 39 18.14 -2.66 5.09
C LYS A 39 16.61 -2.67 5.05
N ILE A 40 16.06 -1.63 4.45
CA ILE A 40 14.66 -1.57 4.04
C ILE A 40 14.50 -2.56 2.90
N GLU A 41 13.75 -3.64 3.14
CA GLU A 41 13.46 -4.61 2.07
C GLU A 41 12.65 -3.93 0.95
N PRO A 42 13.02 -4.10 -0.33
CA PRO A 42 12.22 -3.54 -1.42
C PRO A 42 10.76 -3.95 -1.37
N ALA A 43 10.46 -5.18 -0.92
CA ALA A 43 9.12 -5.72 -0.80
C ALA A 43 8.18 -4.93 0.15
N VAL A 44 8.71 -4.00 0.96
CA VAL A 44 7.90 -3.03 1.75
C VAL A 44 7.09 -2.08 0.84
N TYR A 45 7.49 -1.95 -0.44
CA TYR A 45 6.80 -1.17 -1.47
C TYR A 45 5.92 -2.01 -2.37
N GLY A 46 5.50 -3.18 -1.90
CA GLY A 46 4.65 -4.11 -2.63
C GLY A 46 3.27 -3.59 -2.95
N GLN A 47 2.65 -4.26 -3.91
CA GLN A 47 1.33 -3.94 -4.43
C GLN A 47 0.38 -5.12 -4.21
N PHE A 48 -0.90 -4.83 -4.07
CA PHE A 48 -1.93 -5.83 -3.95
C PHE A 48 -2.93 -5.72 -5.10
N ALA A 49 -3.19 -6.83 -5.77
CA ALA A 49 -4.14 -6.99 -6.86
C ALA A 49 -5.11 -8.11 -6.52
N GLU A 50 -6.39 -7.82 -6.53
CA GLU A 50 -7.46 -8.76 -6.22
C GLU A 50 -8.51 -8.76 -7.32
N HIS A 51 -9.19 -9.90 -7.52
CA HIS A 51 -10.39 -10.00 -8.32
C HIS A 51 -11.56 -9.29 -7.61
N LEU A 52 -11.44 -7.97 -7.52
CA LEU A 52 -12.36 -7.06 -6.86
C LEU A 52 -12.62 -5.85 -7.76
N GLY A 53 -13.90 -5.54 -7.97
CA GLY A 53 -14.30 -4.38 -8.74
C GLY A 53 -13.63 -4.31 -10.10
N ARG A 54 -12.99 -3.18 -10.39
CA ARG A 54 -12.23 -2.96 -11.62
C ARG A 54 -10.71 -2.99 -11.38
N GLY A 55 -10.24 -3.72 -10.36
CA GLY A 55 -8.81 -3.86 -10.06
C GLY A 55 -8.06 -4.66 -11.11
N ILE A 56 -8.59 -5.83 -11.47
CA ILE A 56 -8.06 -6.68 -12.53
C ILE A 56 -8.66 -6.28 -13.88
N TYR A 57 -9.95 -6.59 -14.11
CA TYR A 57 -10.63 -6.26 -15.36
C TYR A 57 -10.83 -4.76 -15.50
N GLU A 58 -10.61 -4.21 -16.71
CA GLU A 58 -10.61 -2.78 -17.04
C GLU A 58 -9.49 -1.97 -16.36
N GLY A 59 -8.96 -2.45 -15.26
CA GLY A 59 -7.85 -1.84 -14.54
C GLY A 59 -6.49 -2.29 -15.07
N LEU A 60 -6.08 -3.50 -14.73
CA LEU A 60 -4.82 -4.09 -15.15
C LEU A 60 -4.94 -4.79 -16.49
N TRP A 61 -6.04 -5.51 -16.70
CA TRP A 61 -6.31 -6.41 -17.82
C TRP A 61 -7.52 -5.96 -18.62
N VAL A 62 -7.35 -5.84 -19.94
CA VAL A 62 -8.43 -5.47 -20.86
C VAL A 62 -8.68 -6.51 -21.95
N GLY A 63 -7.83 -7.58 -22.00
CA GLY A 63 -7.86 -8.56 -23.08
C GLY A 63 -7.10 -8.10 -24.31
N GLU A 64 -6.63 -9.07 -25.09
CA GLU A 64 -5.76 -8.83 -26.26
C GLU A 64 -6.49 -8.09 -27.37
N ASP A 65 -7.80 -8.34 -27.54
CA ASP A 65 -8.64 -7.76 -28.59
C ASP A 65 -9.20 -6.37 -28.21
N SER A 66 -8.86 -5.84 -27.03
CA SER A 66 -9.34 -4.54 -26.57
C SER A 66 -8.84 -3.40 -27.46
N PRO A 67 -9.69 -2.39 -27.77
CA PRO A 67 -9.24 -1.16 -28.45
C PRO A 67 -8.32 -0.30 -27.56
N ILE A 68 -8.30 -0.53 -26.25
CA ILE A 68 -7.37 0.15 -25.32
C ILE A 68 -5.97 -0.39 -25.59
N PRO A 69 -4.94 0.50 -25.79
CA PRO A 69 -3.58 0.06 -26.06
C PRO A 69 -3.07 -0.91 -24.99
N ASN A 70 -2.72 -2.12 -25.43
CA ASN A 70 -2.30 -3.20 -24.54
C ASN A 70 -1.14 -4.01 -25.11
N THR A 71 -0.45 -4.74 -24.24
CA THR A 71 0.58 -5.73 -24.58
C THR A 71 0.11 -7.07 -24.05
N GLY A 72 -0.37 -7.94 -24.94
CA GLY A 72 -0.91 -9.24 -24.56
C GLY A 72 -2.08 -9.15 -23.57
N GLY A 73 -2.93 -8.13 -23.69
CA GLY A 73 -4.09 -7.88 -22.84
C GLY A 73 -3.84 -6.97 -21.61
N TYR A 74 -2.59 -6.68 -21.26
CA TYR A 74 -2.26 -5.77 -20.16
C TYR A 74 -2.22 -4.31 -20.66
N ARG A 75 -2.88 -3.40 -19.95
CA ARG A 75 -2.90 -1.99 -20.32
C ARG A 75 -1.49 -1.39 -20.34
N ASN A 76 -1.11 -0.78 -21.47
CA ASN A 76 0.24 -0.22 -21.65
C ASN A 76 0.51 1.00 -20.76
N ASP A 77 -0.49 1.83 -20.52
CA ASP A 77 -0.41 3.00 -19.64
C ASP A 77 -0.14 2.59 -18.18
N VAL A 78 -0.90 1.62 -17.68
CA VAL A 78 -0.76 1.05 -16.34
C VAL A 78 0.59 0.35 -16.19
N LEU A 79 0.94 -0.52 -17.15
CA LEU A 79 2.23 -1.22 -17.16
C LEU A 79 3.41 -0.24 -17.13
N GLY A 80 3.33 0.83 -17.93
CA GLY A 80 4.35 1.87 -17.95
C GLY A 80 4.44 2.65 -16.64
N ALA A 81 3.31 2.93 -15.99
CA ALA A 81 3.29 3.61 -14.70
C ALA A 81 3.92 2.74 -13.60
N LEU A 82 3.57 1.46 -13.53
CA LEU A 82 4.10 0.54 -12.51
C LEU A 82 5.59 0.22 -12.72
N ARG A 83 6.06 0.13 -13.97
CA ARG A 83 7.50 0.02 -14.26
C ARG A 83 8.30 1.20 -13.73
N ARG A 84 7.77 2.43 -13.81
CA ARG A 84 8.44 3.61 -13.24
C ARG A 84 8.58 3.58 -11.74
N LEU A 85 7.73 2.83 -11.03
CA LEU A 85 7.81 2.64 -9.58
C LEU A 85 8.84 1.58 -9.16
N ASP A 86 9.36 0.77 -10.12
CA ASP A 86 10.16 -0.42 -9.81
C ASP A 86 9.43 -1.31 -8.80
N VAL A 87 8.16 -1.66 -9.10
CA VAL A 87 7.30 -2.46 -8.20
C VAL A 87 8.00 -3.76 -7.84
N PRO A 88 8.32 -4.00 -6.56
CA PRO A 88 9.16 -5.14 -6.17
C PRO A 88 8.38 -6.45 -6.05
N VAL A 89 7.09 -6.40 -5.72
CA VAL A 89 6.24 -7.57 -5.49
C VAL A 89 4.78 -7.25 -5.72
N ILE A 90 4.03 -8.20 -6.26
CA ILE A 90 2.57 -8.12 -6.41
C ILE A 90 1.95 -9.34 -5.74
N ARG A 91 1.01 -9.10 -4.83
CA ARG A 91 0.17 -10.11 -4.18
C ARG A 91 -1.12 -10.31 -4.98
N TRP A 92 -1.46 -11.58 -5.29
CA TRP A 92 -2.64 -11.99 -6.08
C TRP A 92 -3.03 -13.44 -5.70
N PRO A 93 -4.27 -13.95 -5.85
CA PRO A 93 -5.44 -13.38 -6.56
C PRO A 93 -6.35 -12.53 -5.67
N GLY A 94 -6.04 -12.38 -4.42
CA GLY A 94 -6.87 -11.65 -3.48
C GLY A 94 -6.31 -11.70 -2.08
N GLY A 95 -6.99 -11.06 -1.30
CA GLY A 95 -7.77 -10.94 -0.11
C GLY A 95 -8.83 -12.06 0.02
N CYS A 96 -10.04 -11.62 0.32
CA CYS A 96 -11.15 -12.57 0.50
C CYS A 96 -11.36 -13.49 -0.71
N PHE A 97 -11.15 -13.00 -1.92
CA PHE A 97 -11.28 -13.81 -3.13
C PHE A 97 -10.31 -15.01 -3.15
N ALA A 98 -9.13 -14.92 -2.53
CA ALA A 98 -8.15 -16.02 -2.54
C ALA A 98 -8.70 -17.30 -1.90
N ASP A 99 -9.51 -17.20 -0.85
CA ASP A 99 -10.02 -18.36 -0.12
C ASP A 99 -11.31 -18.97 -0.72
N GLU A 100 -11.85 -18.39 -1.82
CA GLU A 100 -12.86 -19.03 -2.65
C GLU A 100 -12.34 -19.39 -4.07
N TYR A 101 -11.14 -18.95 -4.44
CA TYR A 101 -10.58 -19.15 -5.77
C TYR A 101 -10.08 -20.59 -5.99
N ASP A 102 -10.63 -21.26 -7.02
CA ASP A 102 -10.05 -22.48 -7.55
C ASP A 102 -9.08 -22.12 -8.70
N TRP A 103 -7.80 -22.33 -8.50
CA TRP A 103 -6.76 -22.00 -9.47
C TRP A 103 -6.95 -22.70 -10.84
N ARG A 104 -7.64 -23.84 -10.88
CA ARG A 104 -7.93 -24.56 -12.11
C ARG A 104 -8.92 -23.83 -13.00
N ASP A 105 -9.78 -23.00 -12.42
CA ASP A 105 -10.70 -22.15 -13.19
C ASP A 105 -9.93 -21.09 -14.00
N GLY A 106 -8.74 -20.69 -13.56
CA GLY A 106 -7.92 -19.66 -14.18
C GLY A 106 -6.80 -20.18 -15.10
N ILE A 107 -6.87 -21.43 -15.58
CA ILE A 107 -5.89 -22.02 -16.52
C ILE A 107 -6.58 -22.57 -17.77
N GLY A 108 -5.78 -22.92 -18.80
CA GLY A 108 -6.31 -23.44 -20.07
C GLY A 108 -6.87 -22.34 -20.98
N PRO A 109 -7.51 -22.73 -22.10
CA PRO A 109 -8.08 -21.79 -23.05
C PRO A 109 -9.16 -20.90 -22.41
N ARG A 110 -9.00 -19.58 -22.49
CA ARG A 110 -9.89 -18.61 -21.80
C ARG A 110 -11.38 -18.82 -22.11
N ALA A 111 -11.73 -19.12 -23.35
CA ALA A 111 -13.12 -19.36 -23.75
C ALA A 111 -13.77 -20.61 -23.10
N GLN A 112 -12.98 -21.47 -22.48
CA GLN A 112 -13.44 -22.70 -21.82
C GLN A 112 -13.37 -22.61 -20.29
N ARG A 113 -12.80 -21.51 -19.76
CA ARG A 113 -12.68 -21.32 -18.31
C ARG A 113 -14.07 -21.18 -17.67
N PRO A 114 -14.31 -21.82 -16.51
CA PRO A 114 -15.56 -21.69 -15.79
C PRO A 114 -15.87 -20.24 -15.42
N ARG A 115 -17.15 -19.89 -15.42
CA ARG A 115 -17.63 -18.59 -14.96
C ARG A 115 -18.21 -18.77 -13.57
N ARG A 116 -17.76 -18.01 -12.59
CA ARG A 116 -18.19 -18.06 -11.19
C ARG A 116 -18.85 -16.76 -10.77
N ILE A 117 -19.65 -16.81 -9.72
CA ILE A 117 -20.09 -15.60 -9.04
C ILE A 117 -19.04 -15.22 -8.01
N ASN A 118 -18.50 -14.01 -8.10
CA ASN A 118 -17.64 -13.44 -7.05
C ASN A 118 -18.54 -13.03 -5.89
N THR A 119 -18.63 -13.90 -4.88
CA THR A 119 -19.59 -13.73 -3.78
C THR A 119 -19.16 -12.67 -2.78
N HIS A 120 -17.86 -12.39 -2.67
CA HIS A 120 -17.34 -11.37 -1.79
C HIS A 120 -17.52 -9.96 -2.38
N TRP A 121 -17.32 -9.82 -3.70
CA TRP A 121 -17.19 -8.51 -4.31
C TRP A 121 -18.23 -8.24 -5.39
N GLY A 122 -19.35 -7.66 -4.96
CA GLY A 122 -20.39 -7.15 -5.85
C GLY A 122 -21.29 -8.21 -6.51
N GLY A 123 -21.10 -9.49 -6.27
CA GLY A 123 -21.90 -10.57 -6.86
C GLY A 123 -21.78 -10.66 -8.39
N VAL A 124 -20.70 -10.14 -8.96
CA VAL A 124 -20.47 -10.11 -10.41
C VAL A 124 -19.97 -11.45 -10.93
N ILE A 125 -20.08 -11.66 -12.24
CA ILE A 125 -19.52 -12.83 -12.89
C ILE A 125 -18.00 -12.65 -13.04
N GLU A 126 -17.24 -13.51 -12.38
CA GLU A 126 -15.83 -13.74 -12.63
C GLU A 126 -15.71 -14.73 -13.80
N ASP A 127 -15.14 -14.29 -14.91
CA ASP A 127 -15.00 -15.11 -16.11
C ASP A 127 -13.66 -15.84 -16.19
N ASN A 128 -12.79 -15.59 -15.21
CA ASN A 128 -11.47 -16.20 -15.10
C ASN A 128 -10.54 -15.98 -16.30
N SER A 129 -10.83 -14.95 -17.13
CA SER A 129 -9.96 -14.62 -18.27
C SER A 129 -8.57 -14.15 -17.87
N PHE A 130 -8.43 -13.69 -16.62
CA PHE A 130 -7.15 -13.44 -15.94
C PHE A 130 -6.92 -14.49 -14.85
N GLY A 131 -5.89 -15.29 -14.99
CA GLY A 131 -5.57 -16.38 -14.06
C GLY A 131 -4.06 -16.53 -13.85
N THR A 132 -3.63 -17.75 -13.54
CA THR A 132 -2.22 -18.02 -13.20
C THR A 132 -1.24 -17.56 -14.29
N HIS A 133 -1.50 -17.87 -15.56
CA HIS A 133 -0.61 -17.48 -16.65
C HIS A 133 -0.53 -15.97 -16.82
N GLU A 134 -1.68 -15.32 -16.80
CA GLU A 134 -1.78 -13.87 -16.96
C GLU A 134 -1.07 -13.16 -15.79
N PHE A 135 -1.27 -13.61 -14.55
CA PHE A 135 -0.60 -13.03 -13.39
C PHE A 135 0.93 -13.22 -13.44
N MET A 136 1.38 -14.44 -13.63
CA MET A 136 2.82 -14.75 -13.63
C MET A 136 3.56 -14.05 -14.77
N ASN A 137 2.96 -13.99 -15.96
CA ASN A 137 3.52 -13.25 -17.11
C ASN A 137 3.55 -11.74 -16.82
N TYR A 138 2.55 -11.19 -16.12
CA TYR A 138 2.54 -9.78 -15.74
C TYR A 138 3.67 -9.43 -14.76
N THR A 139 3.91 -10.28 -13.77
CA THR A 139 5.04 -10.07 -12.85
C THR A 139 6.39 -10.11 -13.57
N GLU A 140 6.58 -11.03 -14.52
CA GLU A 140 7.79 -11.07 -15.38
C GLU A 140 7.93 -9.79 -16.23
N LEU A 141 6.84 -9.29 -16.83
CA LEU A 141 6.85 -8.04 -17.60
C LEU A 141 7.24 -6.81 -16.76
N LEU A 142 6.91 -6.81 -15.48
CA LEU A 142 7.27 -5.75 -14.54
C LEU A 142 8.66 -5.94 -13.93
N GLY A 143 9.19 -7.16 -13.91
CA GLY A 143 10.36 -7.52 -13.13
C GLY A 143 10.05 -7.62 -11.62
N ALA A 144 8.79 -7.86 -11.26
CA ALA A 144 8.32 -7.96 -9.89
C ALA A 144 8.30 -9.42 -9.42
N ASP A 145 8.51 -9.64 -8.13
CA ASP A 145 8.30 -10.94 -7.49
C ASP A 145 6.80 -11.29 -7.42
N ALA A 146 6.47 -12.55 -7.63
CA ALA A 146 5.11 -13.05 -7.44
C ALA A 146 4.88 -13.45 -5.98
N TYR A 147 3.81 -12.90 -5.39
CA TYR A 147 3.24 -13.34 -4.12
C TYR A 147 1.88 -13.98 -4.40
N VAL A 148 1.83 -15.30 -4.40
CA VAL A 148 0.62 -16.07 -4.66
C VAL A 148 -0.09 -16.36 -3.35
N ALA A 149 -1.32 -15.87 -3.18
CA ALA A 149 -2.18 -16.18 -2.04
C ALA A 149 -2.97 -17.45 -2.31
N GLY A 150 -2.66 -18.53 -1.58
CA GLY A 150 -3.30 -19.84 -1.73
C GLY A 150 -4.59 -19.95 -0.95
N ASN A 151 -5.52 -20.75 -1.46
CA ASN A 151 -6.80 -21.02 -0.83
C ASN A 151 -6.67 -22.02 0.32
N MET A 152 -6.84 -21.57 1.56
CA MET A 152 -6.91 -22.40 2.76
C MET A 152 -8.37 -22.55 3.26
N GLY A 153 -9.27 -21.68 2.80
CA GLY A 153 -10.65 -21.60 3.27
C GLY A 153 -11.55 -22.69 2.70
N SER A 154 -11.56 -22.88 1.40
CA SER A 154 -12.52 -23.75 0.71
C SER A 154 -11.93 -24.96 -0.03
N LEU A 155 -10.65 -24.92 -0.41
CA LEU A 155 -10.01 -26.04 -1.13
C LEU A 155 -9.19 -26.94 -0.20
N PRO A 156 -9.06 -28.23 -0.52
CA PRO A 156 -8.21 -29.13 0.26
C PRO A 156 -6.71 -28.90 -0.03
N PRO A 157 -5.78 -29.28 0.89
CA PRO A 157 -4.34 -29.06 0.75
C PRO A 157 -3.71 -29.64 -0.52
N ILE A 158 -4.34 -30.67 -1.11
CA ILE A 158 -3.86 -31.25 -2.36
C ILE A 158 -3.91 -30.27 -3.55
N GLU A 159 -4.88 -29.36 -3.55
CA GLU A 159 -4.97 -28.35 -4.60
C GLU A 159 -3.88 -27.28 -4.45
N THR A 160 -3.50 -26.94 -3.22
CA THR A 160 -2.30 -26.12 -2.96
C THR A 160 -1.05 -26.80 -3.54
N ALA A 161 -0.85 -28.10 -3.26
CA ALA A 161 0.29 -28.85 -3.78
C ALA A 161 0.31 -28.84 -5.31
N ARG A 162 -0.84 -29.12 -5.94
CA ARG A 162 -0.99 -29.16 -7.39
C ARG A 162 -0.74 -27.81 -8.05
N TRP A 163 -1.22 -26.72 -7.43
CA TRP A 163 -0.99 -25.39 -7.98
C TRP A 163 0.49 -25.00 -7.94
N VAL A 164 1.16 -25.26 -6.81
CA VAL A 164 2.61 -25.05 -6.69
C VAL A 164 3.39 -25.92 -7.68
N GLU A 165 3.02 -27.20 -7.84
CA GLU A 165 3.62 -28.10 -8.82
C GLU A 165 3.39 -27.60 -10.26
N TYR A 166 2.15 -27.22 -10.62
CA TYR A 166 1.83 -26.64 -11.92
C TYR A 166 2.73 -25.46 -12.28
N MET A 167 2.94 -24.56 -11.33
CA MET A 167 3.77 -23.37 -11.58
C MET A 167 5.27 -23.68 -11.64
N THR A 168 5.77 -24.65 -10.86
CA THR A 168 7.21 -24.80 -10.59
C THR A 168 7.87 -26.07 -11.11
N ALA A 169 7.10 -27.09 -11.49
CA ALA A 169 7.67 -28.35 -11.96
C ALA A 169 8.21 -28.25 -13.40
N LYS A 170 9.32 -28.95 -13.67
CA LYS A 170 9.94 -29.04 -14.99
C LYS A 170 9.47 -30.28 -15.79
N GLN A 171 8.85 -31.24 -15.12
CA GLN A 171 8.39 -32.50 -15.70
C GLN A 171 7.17 -33.02 -14.92
N GLY A 172 6.48 -33.98 -15.51
CA GLY A 172 5.26 -34.55 -14.97
C GLY A 172 4.00 -33.94 -15.57
N SER A 173 2.84 -34.55 -15.31
CA SER A 173 1.58 -34.22 -15.98
C SER A 173 1.16 -32.75 -15.81
N LEU A 174 1.43 -32.13 -14.65
CA LEU A 174 1.10 -30.72 -14.44
C LEU A 174 2.05 -29.77 -15.20
N ALA A 175 3.33 -30.16 -15.37
CA ALA A 175 4.26 -29.41 -16.22
C ALA A 175 3.88 -29.54 -17.71
N GLU A 176 3.44 -30.73 -18.15
CA GLU A 176 2.92 -30.97 -19.50
C GLU A 176 1.63 -30.18 -19.75
N GLU A 177 0.73 -30.15 -18.78
CA GLU A 177 -0.50 -29.34 -18.83
C GLU A 177 -0.18 -27.84 -18.93
N ARG A 178 0.76 -27.33 -18.14
CA ARG A 178 1.24 -25.94 -18.24
C ARG A 178 1.81 -25.65 -19.64
N ALA A 179 2.61 -26.57 -20.17
CA ALA A 179 3.18 -26.42 -21.51
C ALA A 179 2.11 -26.42 -22.60
N ALA A 180 1.10 -27.30 -22.50
CA ALA A 180 -0.06 -27.30 -23.40
C ALA A 180 -0.90 -25.99 -23.30
N ASN A 181 -0.90 -25.38 -22.13
CA ASN A 181 -1.53 -24.07 -21.88
C ASN A 181 -0.65 -22.88 -22.30
N GLY A 182 0.47 -23.12 -23.00
CA GLY A 182 1.31 -22.09 -23.62
C GLY A 182 2.57 -21.69 -22.85
N ARG A 183 2.92 -22.41 -21.76
CA ARG A 183 4.14 -22.12 -20.99
C ARG A 183 4.94 -23.39 -20.67
N ALA A 184 6.01 -23.62 -21.41
CA ALA A 184 6.87 -24.78 -21.18
C ALA A 184 7.74 -24.63 -19.92
N GLU A 185 8.37 -23.46 -19.76
CA GLU A 185 9.26 -23.19 -18.63
C GLU A 185 8.49 -22.89 -17.34
N PRO A 186 8.97 -23.40 -16.18
CA PRO A 186 8.38 -23.09 -14.89
C PRO A 186 8.57 -21.60 -14.53
N TRP A 187 7.70 -21.11 -13.66
CA TRP A 187 7.88 -19.82 -13.00
C TRP A 187 8.60 -19.95 -11.66
N THR A 188 9.08 -18.84 -11.15
CA THR A 188 9.56 -18.70 -9.77
C THR A 188 8.48 -18.04 -8.94
N ILE A 189 8.09 -18.69 -7.84
CA ILE A 189 7.20 -18.10 -6.83
C ILE A 189 8.08 -17.64 -5.68
N ARG A 190 8.13 -16.34 -5.41
CA ARG A 190 8.93 -15.79 -4.31
C ARG A 190 8.23 -15.91 -2.96
N TYR A 191 6.91 -15.66 -2.92
CA TYR A 191 6.11 -15.70 -1.71
C TYR A 191 4.86 -16.54 -1.94
N PHE A 192 4.48 -17.30 -0.93
CA PHE A 192 3.25 -18.08 -0.95
C PHE A 192 2.47 -17.86 0.35
N GLY A 193 1.33 -17.17 0.25
CA GLY A 193 0.39 -16.99 1.35
C GLY A 193 -0.40 -18.27 1.58
N VAL A 194 -0.44 -18.73 2.81
CA VAL A 194 -1.24 -19.90 3.21
C VAL A 194 -2.54 -19.39 3.80
N GLY A 195 -3.50 -19.09 2.93
CA GLY A 195 -4.78 -18.47 3.23
C GLY A 195 -4.73 -16.94 3.32
N ASN A 196 -5.89 -16.33 3.52
CA ASN A 196 -6.12 -14.92 3.75
C ASN A 196 -7.16 -14.74 4.85
N GLU A 197 -6.95 -13.78 5.79
CA GLU A 197 -7.94 -13.35 6.79
C GLU A 197 -8.77 -14.51 7.38
N SER A 198 -8.10 -15.55 7.85
CA SER A 198 -8.76 -16.77 8.34
C SER A 198 -9.74 -16.50 9.49
N TRP A 199 -9.54 -15.42 10.25
CA TRP A 199 -10.43 -14.92 11.29
C TRP A 199 -11.74 -14.31 10.74
N GLY A 200 -11.78 -13.95 9.48
CA GLY A 200 -12.89 -13.31 8.76
C GLY A 200 -13.30 -14.09 7.53
N CYS A 201 -13.24 -13.44 6.35
CA CYS A 201 -13.69 -14.00 5.08
C CYS A 201 -12.98 -15.30 4.66
N GLY A 202 -11.77 -15.56 5.14
CA GLY A 202 -11.04 -16.81 4.90
C GLY A 202 -11.54 -18.00 5.71
N GLY A 203 -12.64 -17.88 6.49
CA GLY A 203 -13.26 -19.04 7.12
C GLY A 203 -13.78 -18.85 8.56
N ASN A 204 -13.76 -17.63 9.10
CA ASN A 204 -14.21 -17.31 10.48
C ASN A 204 -13.56 -18.21 11.55
N MET A 205 -12.27 -18.47 11.42
CA MET A 205 -11.52 -19.43 12.24
C MET A 205 -11.05 -18.80 13.55
N LEU A 206 -11.07 -19.59 14.60
CA LEU A 206 -10.33 -19.26 15.82
C LEU A 206 -8.81 -19.41 15.55
N ALA A 207 -8.00 -18.69 16.30
CA ALA A 207 -6.54 -18.66 16.12
C ALA A 207 -5.89 -20.05 16.20
N GLU A 208 -6.39 -20.92 17.11
CA GLU A 208 -5.93 -22.30 17.28
C GLU A 208 -6.16 -23.15 16.03
N TYR A 209 -7.36 -23.04 15.44
CA TYR A 209 -7.71 -23.79 14.25
C TYR A 209 -6.95 -23.28 13.03
N SER A 210 -6.83 -21.95 12.88
CA SER A 210 -6.02 -21.32 11.85
C SER A 210 -4.56 -21.78 11.89
N ALA A 211 -3.97 -21.83 13.11
CA ALA A 211 -2.60 -22.31 13.29
C ALA A 211 -2.44 -23.79 12.91
N ASP A 212 -3.40 -24.65 13.24
CA ASP A 212 -3.35 -26.08 12.89
C ASP A 212 -3.57 -26.29 11.38
N LEU A 213 -4.45 -25.52 10.75
CA LEU A 213 -4.61 -25.55 9.29
C LEU A 213 -3.36 -25.04 8.59
N HIS A 214 -2.77 -23.91 9.03
CA HIS A 214 -1.52 -23.42 8.47
C HIS A 214 -0.42 -24.51 8.49
N ARG A 215 -0.22 -25.19 9.63
CA ARG A 215 0.74 -26.29 9.75
C ARG A 215 0.48 -27.41 8.73
N ARG A 216 -0.80 -27.71 8.50
CA ARG A 216 -1.21 -28.74 7.54
C ARG A 216 -0.93 -28.29 6.09
N TYR A 217 -1.43 -27.12 5.68
CA TYR A 217 -1.34 -26.63 4.30
C TYR A 217 0.09 -26.33 3.88
N GLN A 218 0.87 -25.63 4.72
CA GLN A 218 2.26 -25.30 4.40
C GLN A 218 3.13 -26.53 4.16
N THR A 219 2.76 -27.70 4.71
CA THR A 219 3.46 -28.96 4.49
C THR A 219 3.43 -29.36 3.02
N PHE A 220 2.41 -28.97 2.29
CA PHE A 220 2.20 -29.27 0.88
C PHE A 220 2.71 -28.17 -0.08
N VAL A 221 3.12 -27.02 0.43
CA VAL A 221 3.83 -25.99 -0.35
C VAL A 221 5.27 -26.46 -0.53
N LYS A 222 5.49 -27.29 -1.55
CA LYS A 222 6.80 -27.91 -1.87
C LYS A 222 7.10 -27.70 -3.34
N VAL A 223 8.32 -27.30 -3.63
CA VAL A 223 8.84 -27.16 -4.98
C VAL A 223 9.79 -28.31 -5.32
N PRO A 224 10.00 -28.63 -6.61
CA PRO A 224 10.97 -29.65 -7.02
C PRO A 224 12.39 -29.37 -6.52
N ALA A 225 13.18 -30.42 -6.37
CA ALA A 225 14.59 -30.30 -5.98
C ALA A 225 15.35 -29.38 -6.97
N GLY A 226 16.18 -28.50 -6.45
CA GLY A 226 16.91 -27.49 -7.23
C GLY A 226 16.13 -26.24 -7.61
N THR A 227 14.87 -26.12 -7.17
CA THR A 227 14.06 -24.91 -7.27
C THR A 227 14.09 -24.17 -5.93
N THR A 228 14.15 -22.84 -5.95
CA THR A 228 14.07 -22.02 -4.73
C THR A 228 12.68 -22.14 -4.11
N ALA A 229 12.61 -22.57 -2.86
CA ALA A 229 11.35 -22.64 -2.14
C ALA A 229 10.78 -21.25 -1.87
N PRO A 230 9.46 -21.04 -1.99
CA PRO A 230 8.85 -19.77 -1.64
C PRO A 230 8.90 -19.52 -0.13
N ILE A 231 8.95 -18.26 0.22
CA ILE A 231 8.72 -17.79 1.59
C ILE A 231 7.23 -18.06 1.93
N LYS A 232 7.00 -18.84 2.98
CA LYS A 232 5.66 -19.24 3.42
C LYS A 232 5.11 -18.23 4.42
N VAL A 233 4.02 -17.58 4.04
CA VAL A 233 3.38 -16.55 4.84
C VAL A 233 2.14 -17.13 5.51
N ALA A 234 2.10 -17.12 6.83
CA ALA A 234 0.90 -17.50 7.57
C ALA A 234 -0.11 -16.36 7.56
N THR A 235 -1.40 -16.66 7.32
CA THR A 235 -2.45 -15.68 7.57
C THR A 235 -2.49 -15.33 9.05
N GLY A 236 -2.31 -14.06 9.37
CA GLY A 236 -2.15 -13.56 10.72
C GLY A 236 -3.34 -12.74 11.19
N ALA A 237 -3.10 -11.81 12.09
CA ALA A 237 -4.13 -11.08 12.83
C ALA A 237 -4.74 -9.92 12.03
N SER A 238 -5.95 -9.51 12.43
CA SER A 238 -6.49 -8.20 12.12
C SER A 238 -6.08 -7.19 13.18
N ASP A 239 -5.69 -6.01 12.74
CA ASP A 239 -5.44 -4.87 13.65
C ASP A 239 -4.59 -5.27 14.88
N PHE A 240 -5.06 -4.93 16.07
CA PHE A 240 -4.38 -5.12 17.36
C PHE A 240 -4.71 -6.46 18.03
N GLN A 241 -5.12 -7.50 17.29
CA GLN A 241 -5.41 -8.83 17.84
C GLN A 241 -4.10 -9.60 18.14
N TYR A 242 -3.37 -9.14 19.13
CA TYR A 242 -2.06 -9.69 19.52
C TYR A 242 -2.13 -11.15 20.00
N ASP A 243 -3.24 -11.57 20.60
CA ASP A 243 -3.52 -12.93 21.04
C ASP A 243 -3.61 -13.91 19.86
N PHE A 244 -4.14 -13.46 18.71
CA PHE A 244 -4.13 -14.24 17.49
C PHE A 244 -2.70 -14.51 17.02
N THR A 245 -1.86 -13.48 16.97
CA THR A 245 -0.44 -13.60 16.65
C THR A 245 0.28 -14.49 17.67
N GLU A 246 0.01 -14.34 18.97
CA GLU A 246 0.62 -15.18 20.02
C GLU A 246 0.30 -16.67 19.82
N THR A 247 -0.94 -16.98 19.49
CA THR A 247 -1.37 -18.35 19.24
C THR A 247 -0.67 -18.97 18.03
N LEU A 248 -0.59 -18.23 16.90
CA LEU A 248 0.13 -18.68 15.71
C LEU A 248 1.61 -18.88 16.01
N MET A 249 2.28 -17.92 16.65
CA MET A 249 3.69 -18.02 16.98
C MET A 249 3.98 -19.21 17.90
N ARG A 250 3.18 -19.40 18.93
CA ARG A 250 3.32 -20.52 19.87
C ARG A 250 3.14 -21.89 19.20
N LYS A 251 2.19 -22.02 18.25
CA LYS A 251 1.82 -23.31 17.65
C LYS A 251 2.55 -23.61 16.33
N ALA A 252 2.87 -22.57 15.55
CA ALA A 252 3.26 -22.73 14.17
C ALA A 252 4.54 -21.96 13.74
N ALA A 253 5.23 -21.23 14.62
CA ALA A 253 6.38 -20.40 14.23
C ALA A 253 7.45 -21.14 13.44
N ARG A 254 7.73 -22.41 13.74
CA ARG A 254 8.71 -23.22 13.00
C ARG A 254 8.22 -23.73 11.63
N HIS A 255 6.98 -23.46 11.29
CA HIS A 255 6.31 -23.88 10.06
C HIS A 255 5.96 -22.69 9.13
N MET A 256 6.44 -21.49 9.44
CA MET A 256 6.27 -20.27 8.65
C MET A 256 7.59 -19.51 8.56
N ASP A 257 7.72 -18.70 7.51
CA ASP A 257 8.84 -17.77 7.33
C ASP A 257 8.41 -16.33 7.61
N ALA A 258 7.09 -16.06 7.52
CA ALA A 258 6.49 -14.79 7.86
C ALA A 258 5.05 -14.98 8.38
N ILE A 259 4.57 -13.98 9.11
CA ILE A 259 3.18 -13.84 9.53
C ILE A 259 2.63 -12.52 9.01
N SER A 260 1.42 -12.54 8.44
CA SER A 260 0.75 -11.34 7.96
C SER A 260 0.03 -10.58 9.08
N VAL A 261 -0.21 -9.30 8.85
CA VAL A 261 -1.12 -8.46 9.64
C VAL A 261 -1.76 -7.43 8.72
N HIS A 262 -3.06 -7.20 8.88
CA HIS A 262 -3.81 -6.23 8.09
C HIS A 262 -4.21 -5.03 8.94
N TYR A 263 -4.10 -3.84 8.39
CA TYR A 263 -4.52 -2.60 9.05
C TYR A 263 -5.03 -1.57 8.06
N TYR A 264 -6.30 -1.22 8.17
CA TYR A 264 -6.91 -0.16 7.38
C TYR A 264 -7.14 1.11 8.20
N THR A 265 -6.83 2.24 7.59
CA THR A 265 -6.99 3.57 8.17
C THR A 265 -8.28 4.21 7.67
N LEU A 266 -9.17 4.57 8.57
CA LEU A 266 -10.45 5.22 8.25
C LEU A 266 -10.78 6.28 9.31
N PRO A 267 -11.38 7.44 8.94
CA PRO A 267 -11.71 8.49 9.91
C PRO A 267 -12.79 8.06 10.90
N GLY A 268 -13.82 7.36 10.44
CA GLY A 268 -14.93 6.88 11.23
C GLY A 268 -14.70 5.50 11.87
N ASN A 269 -15.63 4.60 11.65
CA ASN A 269 -15.63 3.20 12.06
C ASN A 269 -16.06 2.30 10.89
N TRP A 270 -16.18 0.99 11.09
CA TRP A 270 -16.51 0.06 10.01
C TRP A 270 -17.93 0.22 9.45
N ASP A 271 -18.87 0.81 10.20
CA ASP A 271 -20.24 1.06 9.75
C ASP A 271 -20.34 2.36 8.93
N VAL A 272 -19.62 3.39 9.35
CA VAL A 272 -19.54 4.69 8.67
C VAL A 272 -18.08 5.11 8.62
N LYS A 273 -17.47 4.92 7.46
CA LYS A 273 -16.03 5.10 7.29
C LYS A 273 -15.62 6.54 7.04
N GLY A 274 -16.54 7.33 6.52
CA GLY A 274 -16.33 8.72 6.13
C GLY A 274 -15.96 8.92 4.67
N PRO A 275 -16.06 10.14 4.13
CA PRO A 275 -15.91 10.43 2.71
C PRO A 275 -14.45 10.42 2.26
N ALA A 276 -14.23 10.00 0.99
CA ALA A 276 -12.93 10.07 0.34
C ALA A 276 -12.53 11.50 -0.06
N THR A 277 -13.50 12.34 -0.41
CA THR A 277 -13.34 13.75 -0.81
C THR A 277 -14.37 14.64 -0.14
N GLY A 278 -14.18 15.97 -0.19
CA GLY A 278 -15.10 16.94 0.43
C GLY A 278 -15.12 16.89 1.96
N PHE A 279 -14.12 16.30 2.58
CA PHE A 279 -13.99 16.19 4.02
C PHE A 279 -13.38 17.45 4.65
N GLY A 280 -13.62 17.61 5.95
CA GLY A 280 -13.07 18.73 6.73
C GLY A 280 -11.77 18.38 7.47
N GLU A 281 -11.24 19.36 8.20
CA GLU A 281 -10.02 19.22 9.00
C GLU A 281 -10.13 18.14 10.07
N ALA A 282 -11.33 17.88 10.61
CA ALA A 282 -11.54 16.82 11.58
C ALA A 282 -11.21 15.43 11.00
N ASP A 283 -11.69 15.14 9.77
CA ASP A 283 -11.39 13.87 9.10
C ASP A 283 -9.91 13.76 8.71
N TRP A 284 -9.28 14.86 8.34
CA TRP A 284 -7.84 14.93 8.12
C TRP A 284 -7.07 14.55 9.38
N ALA A 285 -7.33 15.24 10.48
CA ALA A 285 -6.62 15.06 11.75
C ALA A 285 -6.76 13.63 12.28
N ILE A 286 -8.01 13.11 12.31
CA ILE A 286 -8.28 11.78 12.85
C ILE A 286 -7.68 10.67 11.96
N THR A 287 -7.75 10.82 10.62
CA THR A 287 -7.16 9.85 9.68
C THR A 287 -5.65 9.76 9.88
N LEU A 288 -4.95 10.89 9.92
CA LEU A 288 -3.49 10.90 10.11
C LEU A 288 -3.08 10.41 11.50
N SER A 289 -3.85 10.71 12.53
CA SER A 289 -3.65 10.16 13.87
C SER A 289 -3.79 8.63 13.88
N LYS A 290 -4.82 8.10 13.21
CA LYS A 290 -5.01 6.64 13.08
C LYS A 290 -3.93 5.98 12.22
N ALA A 291 -3.45 6.62 11.15
CA ALA A 291 -2.34 6.12 10.35
C ALA A 291 -1.08 5.93 11.19
N ARG A 292 -0.80 6.82 12.15
CA ARG A 292 0.33 6.70 13.09
C ARG A 292 0.21 5.50 14.04
N ARG A 293 -0.99 4.95 14.25
CA ARG A 293 -1.19 3.74 15.06
C ARG A 293 -0.57 2.49 14.42
N MET A 294 -0.18 2.53 13.16
CA MET A 294 0.65 1.50 12.54
C MET A 294 1.92 1.23 13.35
N ASP A 295 2.53 2.25 13.96
CA ASP A 295 3.70 2.06 14.84
C ASP A 295 3.37 1.27 16.12
N GLU A 296 2.22 1.58 16.75
CA GLU A 296 1.70 0.83 17.91
C GLU A 296 1.42 -0.64 17.53
N LEU A 297 0.74 -0.85 16.41
CA LEU A 297 0.41 -2.15 15.86
C LEU A 297 1.66 -3.01 15.66
N ILE A 298 2.64 -2.49 14.93
CA ILE A 298 3.89 -3.21 14.65
C ILE A 298 4.64 -3.52 15.95
N ARG A 299 4.76 -2.55 16.87
CA ARG A 299 5.42 -2.78 18.16
C ARG A 299 4.75 -3.87 18.99
N GLY A 300 3.42 -3.90 19.01
CA GLY A 300 2.67 -4.91 19.75
C GLY A 300 2.87 -6.32 19.17
N HIS A 301 2.72 -6.48 17.86
CA HIS A 301 2.97 -7.78 17.22
C HIS A 301 4.43 -8.22 17.37
N LYS A 302 5.40 -7.31 17.20
CA LYS A 302 6.82 -7.60 17.42
C LYS A 302 7.08 -8.09 18.84
N ALA A 303 6.52 -7.43 19.86
CA ALA A 303 6.70 -7.82 21.25
C ALA A 303 6.19 -9.24 21.53
N VAL A 304 5.09 -9.64 20.88
CA VAL A 304 4.59 -11.01 20.94
C VAL A 304 5.52 -11.97 20.19
N MET A 305 5.91 -11.64 18.96
CA MET A 305 6.79 -12.47 18.13
C MET A 305 8.15 -12.73 18.82
N ASP A 306 8.73 -11.71 19.45
CA ASP A 306 10.05 -11.80 20.11
C ASP A 306 10.06 -12.79 21.29
N LYS A 307 8.91 -13.11 21.89
CA LYS A 307 8.80 -14.18 22.94
C LYS A 307 9.06 -15.57 22.36
N TYR A 308 8.68 -15.83 21.11
CA TYR A 308 8.71 -17.15 20.47
C TYR A 308 9.81 -17.29 19.42
N ASP A 309 10.33 -16.16 18.92
CA ASP A 309 11.33 -16.07 17.86
C ASP A 309 12.28 -14.89 18.12
N PRO A 310 13.10 -14.94 19.18
CA PRO A 310 14.02 -13.86 19.55
C PRO A 310 15.10 -13.58 18.49
N GLU A 311 15.41 -14.59 17.65
CA GLU A 311 16.37 -14.46 16.54
C GLU A 311 15.77 -13.74 15.33
N LYS A 312 14.48 -13.40 15.38
CA LYS A 312 13.76 -12.65 14.33
C LYS A 312 13.76 -13.34 12.96
N ARG A 313 13.71 -14.67 12.96
CA ARG A 313 13.63 -15.47 11.73
C ARG A 313 12.30 -15.26 11.00
N VAL A 314 11.18 -15.18 11.74
CA VAL A 314 9.84 -14.97 11.18
C VAL A 314 9.64 -13.49 10.89
N GLY A 315 9.44 -13.14 9.62
CA GLY A 315 9.11 -11.76 9.21
C GLY A 315 7.70 -11.35 9.60
N LEU A 316 7.50 -10.06 9.86
CA LEU A 316 6.16 -9.44 9.97
C LEU A 316 5.82 -8.78 8.63
N TYR A 317 4.74 -9.22 7.99
CA TYR A 317 4.28 -8.71 6.70
C TYR A 317 2.99 -7.92 6.89
N VAL A 318 3.00 -6.66 6.49
CA VAL A 318 1.79 -5.82 6.48
C VAL A 318 1.22 -5.89 5.05
N ASP A 319 0.73 -7.04 4.67
CA ASP A 319 0.38 -7.37 3.28
C ASP A 319 -1.03 -6.93 2.86
N GLU A 320 -1.73 -6.23 3.76
CA GLU A 320 -2.83 -5.32 3.44
C GLU A 320 -2.79 -4.08 4.34
N TRP A 321 -2.64 -2.91 3.73
CA TRP A 321 -2.71 -1.63 4.43
C TRP A 321 -3.18 -0.53 3.49
N GLY A 322 -3.74 0.52 4.04
CA GLY A 322 -4.20 1.68 3.28
C GLY A 322 -5.39 2.35 3.93
N THR A 323 -6.01 3.26 3.19
CA THR A 323 -7.25 3.93 3.60
C THR A 323 -8.47 3.19 3.06
N TRP A 324 -9.53 3.19 3.88
CA TRP A 324 -10.82 2.63 3.47
C TRP A 324 -11.93 3.62 3.84
N TYR A 325 -12.55 4.22 2.83
CA TYR A 325 -13.63 5.17 2.98
C TYR A 325 -14.97 4.59 2.53
N ASP A 326 -16.03 5.37 2.76
CA ASP A 326 -17.31 5.06 2.15
C ASP A 326 -17.16 5.09 0.62
N GLN A 327 -17.82 4.16 -0.03
CA GLN A 327 -17.73 3.98 -1.47
C GLN A 327 -18.27 5.21 -2.21
N GLU A 328 -17.62 5.60 -3.31
CA GLU A 328 -18.05 6.72 -4.14
C GLU A 328 -19.48 6.54 -4.66
N ALA A 329 -20.28 7.59 -4.56
CA ALA A 329 -21.65 7.59 -5.02
C ALA A 329 -21.73 7.25 -6.52
N GLY A 330 -22.63 6.33 -6.87
CA GLY A 330 -22.83 5.87 -8.24
C GLY A 330 -21.87 4.77 -8.71
N SER A 331 -20.89 4.37 -7.90
CA SER A 331 -20.09 3.18 -8.18
C SER A 331 -20.85 1.89 -7.83
N SER A 332 -20.46 0.77 -8.44
CA SER A 332 -21.10 -0.52 -8.18
C SER A 332 -20.90 -0.96 -6.74
N PRO A 333 -21.95 -1.39 -6.04
CA PRO A 333 -21.82 -1.89 -4.66
C PRO A 333 -20.81 -3.04 -4.56
N GLY A 334 -19.98 -3.02 -3.53
CA GLY A 334 -18.96 -4.04 -3.30
C GLY A 334 -17.71 -3.93 -4.20
N PHE A 335 -17.59 -2.89 -5.01
CA PHE A 335 -16.39 -2.65 -5.82
C PHE A 335 -15.31 -1.86 -5.07
N LEU A 336 -15.64 -1.31 -3.92
CA LEU A 336 -14.76 -0.53 -3.06
C LEU A 336 -14.00 0.59 -3.79
N TYR A 337 -14.65 1.17 -4.81
CA TYR A 337 -14.09 2.30 -5.54
C TYR A 337 -14.18 3.57 -4.69
N GLN A 338 -13.07 4.20 -4.46
CA GLN A 338 -12.96 5.49 -3.78
C GLN A 338 -11.95 6.40 -4.47
N GLN A 339 -12.12 7.70 -4.35
CA GLN A 339 -11.12 8.68 -4.77
C GLN A 339 -9.95 8.71 -3.79
N ASN A 340 -8.79 9.13 -4.27
CA ASN A 340 -7.57 9.28 -3.48
C ASN A 340 -7.11 10.75 -3.50
N SER A 341 -6.86 11.32 -2.34
CA SER A 341 -6.54 12.73 -2.15
C SER A 341 -5.14 12.94 -1.54
N LEU A 342 -4.79 14.19 -1.26
CA LEU A 342 -3.57 14.53 -0.52
C LEU A 342 -3.54 13.88 0.87
N ARG A 343 -4.69 13.61 1.51
CA ARG A 343 -4.80 12.87 2.78
C ARG A 343 -4.21 11.47 2.64
N ASP A 344 -4.55 10.76 1.56
CA ASP A 344 -4.06 9.41 1.30
C ASP A 344 -2.55 9.39 1.06
N ALA A 345 -2.02 10.40 0.37
CA ALA A 345 -0.58 10.58 0.22
C ALA A 345 0.12 10.73 1.58
N HIS A 346 -0.47 11.50 2.52
CA HIS A 346 0.09 11.65 3.86
C HIS A 346 0.03 10.35 4.66
N VAL A 347 -1.07 9.59 4.55
CA VAL A 347 -1.17 8.24 5.16
C VAL A 347 -0.05 7.36 4.63
N ALA A 348 0.16 7.31 3.31
CA ALA A 348 1.22 6.50 2.72
C ALA A 348 2.63 6.92 3.18
N ALA A 349 2.93 8.22 3.19
CA ALA A 349 4.23 8.73 3.60
C ALA A 349 4.53 8.46 5.10
N LEU A 350 3.55 8.67 5.97
CA LEU A 350 3.67 8.36 7.40
C LEU A 350 3.88 6.85 7.62
N THR A 351 3.13 6.02 6.89
CA THR A 351 3.23 4.56 6.98
C THR A 351 4.60 4.07 6.53
N PHE A 352 5.15 4.58 5.41
CA PHE A 352 6.51 4.25 5.00
C PHE A 352 7.56 4.67 6.02
N ASN A 353 7.46 5.87 6.57
CA ASN A 353 8.38 6.31 7.62
C ASN A 353 8.33 5.38 8.84
N ILE A 354 7.16 4.84 9.17
CA ILE A 354 7.00 3.83 10.23
C ILE A 354 7.66 2.51 9.83
N PHE A 355 7.42 1.99 8.64
CA PHE A 355 8.05 0.75 8.18
C PHE A 355 9.57 0.83 8.20
N HIS A 356 10.14 1.99 7.81
CA HIS A 356 11.59 2.21 7.85
C HIS A 356 12.18 2.18 9.27
N ARG A 357 11.38 2.47 10.30
CA ARG A 357 11.79 2.34 11.71
C ARG A 357 11.76 0.91 12.23
N HIS A 358 11.08 -0.01 11.52
CA HIS A 358 10.85 -1.40 11.94
C HIS A 358 11.45 -2.44 11.00
N THR A 359 12.51 -2.10 10.28
CA THR A 359 13.16 -2.97 9.29
C THR A 359 13.76 -4.26 9.87
N ASP A 360 13.89 -4.34 11.19
CA ASP A 360 14.29 -5.56 11.87
C ASP A 360 13.28 -6.71 11.75
N ARG A 361 11.97 -6.41 11.62
CA ARG A 361 10.88 -7.39 11.50
C ARG A 361 10.00 -7.19 10.28
N VAL A 362 9.71 -5.93 9.88
CA VAL A 362 8.87 -5.64 8.72
C VAL A 362 9.67 -5.89 7.46
N LYS A 363 9.30 -6.92 6.69
CA LYS A 363 10.04 -7.37 5.51
C LYS A 363 9.24 -7.26 4.21
N LEU A 364 7.92 -7.11 4.30
CA LEU A 364 7.03 -6.90 3.18
C LEU A 364 5.84 -6.07 3.63
N ALA A 365 5.34 -5.23 2.74
CA ALA A 365 4.04 -4.60 2.86
C ALA A 365 3.39 -4.54 1.47
N ALA A 366 2.06 -4.58 1.40
CA ALA A 366 1.36 -4.43 0.14
C ALA A 366 0.18 -3.48 0.31
N ILE A 367 0.21 -2.37 -0.43
CA ILE A 367 -0.87 -1.39 -0.36
C ILE A 367 -2.14 -1.94 -0.98
N ALA A 368 -3.26 -1.71 -0.35
CA ALA A 368 -4.58 -2.07 -0.83
C ALA A 368 -5.29 -0.85 -1.47
N GLN A 369 -5.41 -0.80 -2.84
CA GLN A 369 -4.87 -1.80 -3.74
C GLN A 369 -4.13 -1.11 -4.91
N MET A 370 -3.69 -1.88 -5.88
CA MET A 370 -2.89 -1.34 -6.97
C MET A 370 -3.69 -0.41 -7.90
N ILE A 371 -4.91 -0.80 -8.29
CA ILE A 371 -5.73 -0.09 -9.30
C ILE A 371 -7.20 -0.07 -8.87
N ASN A 372 -7.85 1.08 -8.98
CA ASN A 372 -9.31 1.30 -8.86
C ASN A 372 -9.98 0.90 -7.53
N VAL A 373 -9.27 0.37 -6.58
CA VAL A 373 -9.81 -0.20 -5.36
C VAL A 373 -9.14 0.43 -4.14
N LEU A 374 -9.92 0.91 -3.18
CA LEU A 374 -9.44 1.48 -1.94
C LEU A 374 -8.36 2.57 -2.15
N GLN A 375 -7.24 2.53 -1.42
CA GLN A 375 -6.13 3.46 -1.62
C GLN A 375 -5.32 3.08 -2.88
N ALA A 376 -5.93 3.29 -4.05
CA ALA A 376 -5.34 2.90 -5.32
C ALA A 376 -4.18 3.81 -5.74
N MET A 377 -3.18 3.20 -6.38
CA MET A 377 -2.08 3.92 -7.03
C MET A 377 -2.55 4.62 -8.30
N ILE A 378 -3.44 3.95 -9.03
CA ILE A 378 -3.89 4.32 -10.37
C ILE A 378 -5.41 4.18 -10.41
N LEU A 379 -6.08 5.16 -11.03
CA LEU A 379 -7.49 5.03 -11.38
C LEU A 379 -7.62 4.98 -12.90
N THR A 380 -8.54 4.13 -13.38
CA THR A 380 -8.86 3.99 -14.81
C THR A 380 -10.36 4.15 -15.05
N ASP A 381 -10.70 4.73 -16.19
CA ASP A 381 -12.05 4.78 -16.72
C ASP A 381 -12.00 4.65 -18.24
N LYS A 382 -12.42 3.50 -18.77
CA LYS A 382 -12.30 3.18 -20.19
C LYS A 382 -10.83 3.35 -20.65
N GLU A 383 -10.59 4.20 -21.67
CA GLU A 383 -9.24 4.49 -22.19
C GLU A 383 -8.44 5.46 -21.31
N LYS A 384 -9.08 6.12 -20.32
CA LYS A 384 -8.41 7.10 -19.47
C LYS A 384 -7.68 6.42 -18.30
N MET A 385 -6.58 7.03 -17.90
CA MET A 385 -5.82 6.67 -16.69
C MET A 385 -5.39 7.94 -15.97
N LEU A 386 -5.38 7.93 -14.65
CA LEU A 386 -4.73 8.98 -13.84
C LEU A 386 -3.89 8.35 -12.73
N LEU A 387 -2.85 9.07 -12.32
CA LEU A 387 -2.01 8.75 -11.18
C LEU A 387 -2.56 9.46 -9.95
N THR A 388 -2.76 8.73 -8.86
CA THR A 388 -3.25 9.32 -7.61
C THR A 388 -2.12 10.01 -6.83
N PRO A 389 -2.41 10.84 -5.83
CA PRO A 389 -1.39 11.37 -4.92
C PRO A 389 -0.59 10.27 -4.20
N THR A 390 -1.22 9.12 -3.93
CA THR A 390 -0.54 7.93 -3.37
C THR A 390 0.55 7.40 -4.31
N TYR A 391 0.29 7.30 -5.63
CA TYR A 391 1.31 6.93 -6.62
C TYR A 391 2.55 7.83 -6.53
N HIS A 392 2.33 9.12 -6.41
CA HIS A 392 3.42 10.09 -6.34
C HIS A 392 4.28 9.91 -5.09
N VAL A 393 3.71 9.49 -3.97
CA VAL A 393 4.49 9.14 -2.76
C VAL A 393 5.38 7.92 -3.04
N PHE A 394 4.85 6.85 -3.62
CA PHE A 394 5.66 5.69 -3.98
C PHE A 394 6.81 6.06 -4.92
N ASP A 395 6.55 6.91 -5.94
CA ASP A 395 7.57 7.38 -6.87
C ASP A 395 8.63 8.26 -6.17
N MET A 396 8.23 9.12 -5.24
CA MET A 396 9.18 9.92 -4.46
C MET A 396 10.02 9.08 -3.50
N TYR A 397 9.46 7.99 -2.94
CA TYR A 397 10.12 7.11 -1.99
C TYR A 397 10.97 5.99 -2.62
N ARG A 398 11.02 5.87 -3.94
CA ARG A 398 11.86 4.86 -4.64
C ARG A 398 13.31 4.77 -4.13
N PRO A 399 14.01 5.87 -3.80
CA PRO A 399 15.38 5.80 -3.29
C PRO A 399 15.55 5.04 -1.97
N PHE A 400 14.45 4.80 -1.25
CA PHE A 400 14.46 4.02 0.00
C PHE A 400 14.38 2.51 -0.22
N GLN A 401 14.04 2.03 -1.42
CA GLN A 401 14.04 0.60 -1.73
C GLN A 401 15.47 0.04 -1.63
N GLY A 402 15.71 -0.91 -0.74
CA GLY A 402 17.03 -1.49 -0.48
C GLY A 402 18.00 -0.57 0.27
N ALA A 403 17.56 0.61 0.70
CA ALA A 403 18.38 1.58 1.43
C ALA A 403 18.67 1.14 2.87
N THR A 404 19.72 1.69 3.44
CA THR A 404 20.10 1.49 4.84
C THR A 404 19.52 2.63 5.69
N PRO A 405 18.53 2.37 6.57
CA PRO A 405 17.92 3.41 7.40
C PRO A 405 18.84 3.81 8.55
N TYR A 406 18.67 5.05 8.99
CA TYR A 406 19.33 5.60 10.17
C TYR A 406 18.29 6.09 11.18
N PRO A 407 18.50 5.89 12.49
CA PRO A 407 17.62 6.46 13.50
C PRO A 407 17.54 7.98 13.36
N ALA A 408 16.31 8.49 13.34
CA ALA A 408 16.06 9.92 13.28
C ALA A 408 15.08 10.30 14.39
N SER A 409 15.43 11.31 15.18
CA SER A 409 14.58 11.89 16.21
C SER A 409 14.09 13.27 15.78
N VAL A 410 12.81 13.53 16.03
CA VAL A 410 12.16 14.81 15.71
C VAL A 410 11.70 15.47 16.99
N ALA A 411 12.11 16.71 17.21
CA ALA A 411 11.46 17.59 18.16
C ALA A 411 10.66 18.62 17.35
N SER A 412 9.33 18.50 17.37
CA SER A 412 8.44 19.43 16.70
C SER A 412 7.28 19.82 17.61
N PRO A 413 6.71 21.00 17.43
CA PRO A 413 5.41 21.33 18.02
C PRO A 413 4.35 20.31 17.61
N ALA A 414 3.31 20.20 18.43
CA ALA A 414 2.16 19.37 18.10
C ALA A 414 1.24 20.11 17.13
N TYR A 415 0.62 19.34 16.21
CA TYR A 415 -0.62 19.69 15.56
C TYR A 415 -1.76 19.20 16.43
N THR A 416 -2.65 20.11 16.81
CA THR A 416 -3.76 19.84 17.75
C THR A 416 -5.09 20.27 17.17
N LEU A 417 -6.07 19.37 17.19
CA LEU A 417 -7.45 19.64 16.84
C LEU A 417 -8.39 18.92 17.82
N GLY A 418 -9.04 19.67 18.69
CA GLY A 418 -9.81 19.10 19.79
C GLY A 418 -8.95 18.22 20.68
N GLU A 419 -9.33 16.95 20.82
CA GLU A 419 -8.59 15.96 21.62
C GLU A 419 -7.44 15.30 20.84
N ILE A 420 -7.36 15.50 19.53
CA ILE A 420 -6.30 14.93 18.70
C ILE A 420 -5.03 15.75 18.87
N VAL A 421 -3.99 15.12 19.37
CA VAL A 421 -2.66 15.71 19.53
C VAL A 421 -1.64 14.79 18.85
N GLN A 422 -0.92 15.31 17.86
CA GLN A 422 0.10 14.56 17.14
C GLN A 422 1.28 15.44 16.74
N GLN A 423 2.47 14.87 16.56
CA GLN A 423 3.61 15.63 16.06
C GLN A 423 3.31 16.23 14.68
N ALA A 424 3.59 17.52 14.51
CA ALA A 424 3.34 18.18 13.22
C ALA A 424 4.30 17.70 12.11
N VAL A 425 5.53 17.32 12.47
CA VAL A 425 6.56 16.86 11.53
C VAL A 425 6.94 15.41 11.82
N ASP A 426 7.03 14.59 10.75
CA ASP A 426 7.59 13.22 10.80
C ASP A 426 8.77 13.11 9.83
N VAL A 427 9.73 12.19 10.10
CA VAL A 427 10.92 12.03 9.28
C VAL A 427 11.35 10.57 9.16
N SER A 428 11.91 10.24 8.00
CA SER A 428 12.73 9.06 7.78
C SER A 428 14.04 9.47 7.13
N ALA A 429 15.14 8.79 7.48
CA ALA A 429 16.47 9.00 6.91
C ALA A 429 17.08 7.66 6.50
N ALA A 430 17.59 7.56 5.28
CA ALA A 430 18.28 6.35 4.82
C ALA A 430 19.33 6.66 3.75
N ARG A 431 20.35 5.82 3.66
CA ARG A 431 21.34 5.86 2.59
C ARG A 431 20.92 4.92 1.47
N GLY A 432 20.65 5.50 0.30
CA GLY A 432 20.27 4.77 -0.89
C GLY A 432 21.41 3.92 -1.46
N ALA A 433 21.07 3.06 -2.40
CA ALA A 433 22.03 2.23 -3.12
C ALA A 433 23.06 3.05 -3.92
N ASP A 434 22.71 4.28 -4.30
CA ASP A 434 23.59 5.25 -4.96
C ASP A 434 24.56 5.98 -3.98
N GLY A 435 24.53 5.61 -2.71
CA GLY A 435 25.39 6.17 -1.65
C GLY A 435 24.93 7.51 -1.08
N LYS A 436 23.88 8.14 -1.62
CA LYS A 436 23.35 9.41 -1.12
C LYS A 436 22.50 9.19 0.13
N LEU A 437 22.51 10.18 1.03
CA LEU A 437 21.61 10.22 2.18
C LEU A 437 20.29 10.86 1.75
N TYR A 438 19.20 10.14 1.92
CA TYR A 438 17.85 10.62 1.63
C TYR A 438 17.10 10.93 2.91
N LEU A 439 16.32 12.01 2.87
CA LEU A 439 15.38 12.38 3.93
C LEU A 439 13.98 12.42 3.31
N ALA A 440 13.03 11.80 4.00
CA ALA A 440 11.61 11.94 3.73
C ALA A 440 10.95 12.64 4.92
N LEU A 441 10.37 13.81 4.70
CA LEU A 441 9.77 14.64 5.74
C LEU A 441 8.28 14.87 5.40
N VAL A 442 7.44 14.83 6.42
CA VAL A 442 6.00 15.03 6.32
C VAL A 442 5.57 16.12 7.29
N ASN A 443 4.98 17.21 6.78
CA ASN A 443 4.28 18.19 7.60
C ASN A 443 2.77 17.91 7.56
N VAL A 444 2.20 17.48 8.67
CA VAL A 444 0.77 17.11 8.78
C VAL A 444 -0.14 18.28 9.14
N ASP A 445 0.42 19.42 9.56
CA ASP A 445 -0.37 20.61 9.86
C ASP A 445 -0.99 21.16 8.56
N PRO A 446 -2.31 21.27 8.45
CA PRO A 446 -2.98 21.68 7.21
C PRO A 446 -2.79 23.16 6.87
N ASP A 447 -2.44 24.00 7.84
CA ASP A 447 -2.43 25.45 7.71
C ASP A 447 -1.06 26.08 7.96
N ARG A 448 -0.21 25.45 8.79
CA ARG A 448 1.05 26.02 9.22
C ARG A 448 2.24 25.38 8.50
N PRO A 449 3.12 26.18 7.89
CA PRO A 449 4.40 25.68 7.40
C PRO A 449 5.31 25.28 8.59
N ALA A 450 6.30 24.42 8.33
CA ALA A 450 7.30 24.03 9.32
C ALA A 450 8.69 24.36 8.80
N ARG A 451 9.52 24.97 9.66
CA ARG A 451 10.96 25.13 9.44
C ARG A 451 11.69 24.05 10.20
N VAL A 452 12.36 23.16 9.47
CA VAL A 452 13.06 22.01 10.05
C VAL A 452 14.56 22.23 9.97
N THR A 453 15.21 22.34 11.12
CA THR A 453 16.66 22.41 11.24
C THR A 453 17.21 21.01 11.54
N THR A 454 18.14 20.51 10.71
CA THR A 454 18.70 19.17 10.87
C THR A 454 20.07 19.20 11.55
N SER A 455 20.55 18.05 12.03
CA SER A 455 21.94 17.86 12.48
C SER A 455 22.95 17.77 11.32
N LEU A 456 22.48 17.79 10.07
CA LEU A 456 23.30 17.72 8.86
C LEU A 456 23.68 19.12 8.37
N GLY A 457 24.76 19.20 7.59
CA GLY A 457 25.11 20.36 6.78
C GLY A 457 24.80 20.14 5.30
N GLY A 458 25.31 21.02 4.43
CA GLY A 458 25.29 20.83 3.00
C GLY A 458 24.07 21.42 2.30
N ARG A 459 23.72 20.84 1.17
CA ARG A 459 22.56 21.18 0.34
C ARG A 459 21.67 19.96 0.18
N ALA A 460 20.39 20.19 -0.01
CA ALA A 460 19.45 19.12 -0.33
C ALA A 460 18.66 19.46 -1.61
N THR A 461 18.48 18.46 -2.45
CA THR A 461 17.68 18.57 -3.69
C THR A 461 16.73 17.38 -3.82
N GLY A 462 15.53 17.61 -4.34
CA GLY A 462 14.55 16.55 -4.49
C GLY A 462 13.19 17.05 -4.92
N ARG A 463 12.15 16.49 -4.35
CA ARG A 463 10.75 16.76 -4.73
C ARG A 463 9.87 17.04 -3.52
N ILE A 464 8.81 17.80 -3.77
CA ILE A 464 7.75 18.10 -2.83
C ILE A 464 6.39 17.75 -3.44
N LEU A 465 5.50 17.18 -2.64
CA LEU A 465 4.09 16.99 -2.93
C LEU A 465 3.26 17.78 -1.91
N THR A 466 2.41 18.68 -2.40
CA THR A 466 1.48 19.48 -1.60
C THR A 466 0.34 19.96 -2.49
N GLY A 467 -0.71 20.51 -1.93
CA GLY A 467 -1.87 21.00 -2.66
C GLY A 467 -2.52 22.21 -1.98
N PRO A 468 -3.42 22.92 -2.68
CA PRO A 468 -4.13 24.07 -2.11
C PRO A 468 -5.05 23.70 -0.95
N ALA A 469 -5.65 22.51 -0.96
CA ALA A 469 -6.55 22.00 0.07
C ALA A 469 -6.16 20.57 0.51
N ILE A 470 -6.65 20.18 1.69
CA ILE A 470 -6.36 18.85 2.27
C ILE A 470 -6.96 17.68 1.46
N ASP A 471 -8.04 17.95 0.73
CA ASP A 471 -8.74 17.00 -0.13
C ASP A 471 -8.36 17.11 -1.61
N THR A 472 -7.31 17.89 -1.94
CA THR A 472 -6.84 18.03 -3.32
C THR A 472 -6.52 16.67 -3.92
N HIS A 473 -7.08 16.40 -5.11
CA HIS A 473 -6.94 15.13 -5.82
C HIS A 473 -6.94 15.34 -7.34
N ASN A 474 -6.51 14.31 -8.05
CA ASN A 474 -6.56 14.25 -9.51
C ASN A 474 -7.90 13.67 -9.97
N THR A 475 -8.45 14.18 -11.06
CA THR A 475 -9.65 13.64 -11.73
C THR A 475 -9.33 13.33 -13.19
N PHE A 476 -10.19 12.58 -13.87
CA PHE A 476 -9.99 12.25 -15.30
C PHE A 476 -10.07 13.51 -16.21
N GLU A 477 -10.71 14.58 -15.76
CA GLU A 477 -10.76 15.88 -16.44
C GLU A 477 -9.53 16.75 -16.11
N ARG A 478 -8.95 16.55 -14.93
CA ARG A 478 -7.77 17.29 -14.42
C ARG A 478 -6.77 16.32 -13.79
N PRO A 479 -6.09 15.48 -14.58
CA PRO A 479 -5.26 14.39 -14.06
C PRO A 479 -3.94 14.84 -13.42
N ASN A 480 -3.61 16.13 -13.51
CA ASN A 480 -2.36 16.71 -12.98
C ASN A 480 -2.62 17.88 -12.01
N THR A 481 -3.75 17.90 -11.30
CA THR A 481 -4.07 18.92 -10.29
C THR A 481 -3.02 18.91 -9.18
N ILE A 482 -2.56 17.73 -8.80
CA ILE A 482 -1.51 17.53 -7.82
C ILE A 482 -0.48 16.55 -8.36
N GLN A 483 0.77 17.00 -8.38
CA GLN A 483 1.94 16.21 -8.79
C GLN A 483 3.20 16.75 -8.11
N PRO A 484 4.27 15.96 -7.98
CA PRO A 484 5.50 16.40 -7.35
C PRO A 484 6.15 17.55 -8.12
N ALA A 485 6.58 18.57 -7.38
CA ALA A 485 7.39 19.67 -7.87
C ALA A 485 8.84 19.58 -7.38
N ALA A 486 9.76 20.28 -8.05
CA ALA A 486 11.15 20.36 -7.62
C ALA A 486 11.26 21.08 -6.26
N TYR A 487 12.15 20.59 -5.41
CA TYR A 487 12.42 21.16 -4.10
C TYR A 487 13.94 21.26 -3.85
N SER A 488 14.37 22.32 -3.19
CA SER A 488 15.78 22.49 -2.76
C SER A 488 15.89 23.23 -1.45
N ALA A 489 16.90 22.88 -0.67
CA ALA A 489 17.24 23.51 0.60
C ALA A 489 18.75 23.65 0.75
N ARG A 490 19.21 24.56 1.60
CA ARG A 490 20.62 24.86 1.84
C ARG A 490 20.92 25.03 3.32
N SER A 491 22.17 24.88 3.67
CA SER A 491 22.63 25.18 5.04
C SER A 491 22.50 26.66 5.38
N SER A 492 22.06 26.89 6.60
CA SER A 492 22.10 28.17 7.29
C SER A 492 22.78 27.95 8.65
N GLY A 493 23.82 28.72 8.95
CA GLY A 493 24.61 28.53 10.19
C GLY A 493 25.27 27.14 10.31
N GLY A 494 25.65 26.52 9.16
CA GLY A 494 26.28 25.19 9.13
C GLY A 494 25.30 24.01 9.24
N ARG A 495 24.00 24.26 9.37
CA ARG A 495 22.96 23.23 9.46
C ARG A 495 22.01 23.30 8.26
N LEU A 496 21.65 22.16 7.72
CA LEU A 496 20.64 22.08 6.66
C LEU A 496 19.26 22.46 7.20
N VAL A 497 18.65 23.45 6.60
CA VAL A 497 17.31 23.97 6.96
C VAL A 497 16.36 23.71 5.80
N LEU A 498 15.22 23.06 6.11
CA LEU A 498 14.17 22.76 5.16
C LEU A 498 12.89 23.51 5.56
N ASP A 499 12.36 24.31 4.66
CA ASP A 499 11.05 24.97 4.84
C ASP A 499 9.97 24.11 4.19
N LEU A 500 9.13 23.48 5.01
CA LEU A 500 8.04 22.60 4.60
C LEU A 500 6.73 23.39 4.56
N PRO A 501 6.11 23.63 3.41
CA PRO A 501 4.76 24.17 3.38
C PRO A 501 3.78 23.37 4.26
N ALA A 502 2.66 23.97 4.61
CA ALA A 502 1.56 23.23 5.24
C ALA A 502 1.16 22.02 4.38
N LYS A 503 0.69 20.93 5.01
CA LYS A 503 0.23 19.70 4.32
C LYS A 503 1.17 19.24 3.19
N SER A 504 2.45 19.07 3.50
CA SER A 504 3.45 18.72 2.49
C SER A 504 4.26 17.47 2.82
N ILE A 505 4.68 16.79 1.76
CA ILE A 505 5.58 15.64 1.78
C ILE A 505 6.81 16.03 0.96
N VAL A 506 7.99 15.97 1.55
CA VAL A 506 9.27 16.33 0.92
C VAL A 506 10.22 15.15 0.97
N VAL A 507 10.76 14.76 -0.18
CA VAL A 507 11.82 13.76 -0.28
C VAL A 507 13.01 14.38 -0.98
N VAL A 508 14.17 14.37 -0.30
CA VAL A 508 15.40 15.01 -0.79
C VAL A 508 16.62 14.12 -0.61
N ALA A 509 17.58 14.24 -1.52
CA ALA A 509 18.95 13.78 -1.35
C ALA A 509 19.78 14.91 -0.72
N VAL A 510 20.61 14.59 0.28
CA VAL A 510 21.54 15.51 0.95
C VAL A 510 22.93 15.37 0.32
N GLU A 511 23.53 16.49 -0.06
CA GLU A 511 24.86 16.63 -0.70
C GLU A 511 25.83 17.43 0.18
#